data_991d52e985eb9169df2a7c19487950c4
#
_entry.id   991d52e985eb9169df2a7c19487950c4
#
_cell.length_a   1.000
_cell.length_b   1.000
_cell.length_c   1.000
_cell.angle_alpha   90.00
_cell.angle_beta   90.00
_cell.angle_gamma   90.00
#
_symmetry.space_group_name_H-M   'P 1'
#
loop_
_entity.id
_entity.type
_entity.pdbx_description
1 polymer ?
#
loop_
_entity_poly.entity_id
_entity_poly.type
_entity_poly.pdbx_seq_one_letter_code
_entity_poly.pdbx_strand_id
1 'polypeptide(L)'
;MSREKKLSALGKSMGKQMIRSWEAPQFSLFSVVNCKNLIRYRNLLPVKMSYTTILVKTLADTLAEYPILNSSWDDGSKIIEHEEVNMGIAVDTKRGLLVPVIREAEKKSLEEIHEAMTGIKEKSWNGSFNMEELSGGTFILSNLGMLNISAFTAIVNAPNAAILSVGKMKDEPLVQDGEIVVGKTMTLCLNMDHRVIDGAAGAKFLTALVQRLEEIGR
;
A
#
# COMPACT_ATOMS: atom_id res chain seq x y z
N MET A 1 30.95 -19.95 14.72
CA MET A 1 31.23 -18.64 15.35
C MET A 1 30.01 -17.73 15.15
N SER A 2 29.41 -17.19 16.21
CA SER A 2 28.34 -16.21 16.12
C SER A 2 28.93 -14.80 16.02
N ARG A 3 28.31 -13.93 15.21
CA ARG A 3 28.70 -12.52 15.09
C ARG A 3 27.61 -11.63 15.69
N GLU A 4 27.94 -10.90 16.72
CA GLU A 4 27.03 -9.90 17.30
C GLU A 4 27.00 -8.64 16.43
N LYS A 5 25.78 -8.12 16.17
CA LYS A 5 25.56 -6.84 15.49
C LYS A 5 24.68 -5.95 16.36
N LYS A 6 25.21 -4.81 16.81
CA LYS A 6 24.43 -3.80 17.55
C LYS A 6 23.37 -3.17 16.65
N LEU A 7 22.13 -3.06 17.15
CA LEU A 7 21.07 -2.35 16.44
C LEU A 7 21.32 -0.85 16.45
N SER A 8 21.04 -0.20 15.32
CA SER A 8 20.98 1.27 15.22
C SER A 8 19.81 1.82 16.05
N ALA A 9 19.78 3.14 16.29
CA ALA A 9 18.64 3.80 16.93
C ALA A 9 17.34 3.57 16.15
N LEU A 10 17.39 3.67 14.82
CA LEU A 10 16.27 3.37 13.93
C LEU A 10 15.81 1.91 14.07
N GLY A 11 16.75 0.94 14.08
CA GLY A 11 16.40 -0.47 14.25
C GLY A 11 15.75 -0.79 15.60
N LYS A 12 16.17 -0.10 16.65
CA LYS A 12 15.53 -0.23 17.98
C LYS A 12 14.12 0.36 18.00
N SER A 13 13.93 1.53 17.36
CA SER A 13 12.61 2.17 17.23
C SER A 13 11.65 1.30 16.43
N MET A 14 12.10 0.79 15.28
CA MET A 14 11.33 -0.12 14.43
C MET A 14 10.93 -1.39 15.20
N GLY A 15 11.83 -1.99 15.97
CA GLY A 15 11.53 -3.18 16.76
C GLY A 15 10.41 -2.90 17.78
N LYS A 16 10.46 -1.77 18.49
CA LYS A 16 9.39 -1.36 19.42
C LYS A 16 8.07 -1.13 18.71
N GLN A 17 8.10 -0.46 17.56
CA GLN A 17 6.91 -0.20 16.74
C GLN A 17 6.27 -1.51 16.25
N MET A 18 7.06 -2.48 15.81
CA MET A 18 6.55 -3.77 15.34
C MET A 18 5.94 -4.60 16.47
N ILE A 19 6.51 -4.55 17.69
CA ILE A 19 5.91 -5.21 18.87
C ILE A 19 4.54 -4.58 19.16
N ARG A 20 4.44 -3.25 19.23
CA ARG A 20 3.17 -2.53 19.41
C ARG A 20 2.15 -2.89 18.32
N SER A 21 2.59 -2.95 17.08
CA SER A 21 1.74 -3.30 15.93
C SER A 21 1.23 -4.74 16.01
N TRP A 22 2.05 -5.66 16.53
CA TRP A 22 1.70 -7.08 16.65
C TRP A 22 0.66 -7.38 17.74
N GLU A 23 0.43 -6.47 18.68
CA GLU A 23 -0.62 -6.59 19.71
C GLU A 23 -2.04 -6.53 19.09
N ALA A 24 -2.19 -5.97 17.91
CA ALA A 24 -3.46 -5.95 17.19
C ALA A 24 -3.79 -7.35 16.64
N PRO A 25 -5.04 -7.86 16.84
CA PRO A 25 -5.50 -9.08 16.17
C PRO A 25 -5.68 -8.80 14.68
N GLN A 26 -4.69 -9.17 13.87
CA GLN A 26 -4.68 -8.88 12.45
C GLN A 26 -5.19 -10.05 11.63
N PHE A 27 -5.87 -9.74 10.54
CA PHE A 27 -6.26 -10.70 9.51
C PHE A 27 -6.05 -10.12 8.12
N SER A 28 -6.03 -10.99 7.11
CA SER A 28 -5.67 -10.63 5.75
C SER A 28 -6.70 -11.10 4.75
N LEU A 29 -7.03 -10.26 3.78
CA LEU A 29 -7.80 -10.61 2.61
C LEU A 29 -6.92 -10.51 1.37
N PHE A 30 -7.03 -11.51 0.50
CA PHE A 30 -6.31 -11.56 -0.76
C PHE A 30 -7.28 -11.43 -1.93
N SER A 31 -6.89 -10.67 -2.95
CA SER A 31 -7.60 -10.61 -4.22
C SER A 31 -6.62 -10.53 -5.37
N VAL A 32 -7.01 -11.08 -6.51
CA VAL A 32 -6.22 -11.05 -7.74
C VAL A 32 -6.82 -10.03 -8.70
N VAL A 33 -5.99 -9.15 -9.22
CA VAL A 33 -6.36 -8.13 -10.21
C VAL A 33 -5.95 -8.60 -11.60
N ASN A 34 -6.89 -8.58 -12.57
CA ASN A 34 -6.55 -8.70 -13.97
C ASN A 34 -5.99 -7.36 -14.48
N CYS A 35 -4.71 -7.34 -14.81
CA CYS A 35 -3.97 -6.12 -15.11
C CYS A 35 -4.14 -5.64 -16.58
N LYS A 36 -4.99 -6.25 -17.40
CA LYS A 36 -5.16 -5.92 -18.83
C LYS A 36 -5.43 -4.43 -19.05
N ASN A 37 -6.43 -3.88 -18.39
CA ASN A 37 -6.79 -2.47 -18.55
C ASN A 37 -5.79 -1.53 -17.87
N LEU A 38 -5.24 -1.91 -16.72
CA LEU A 38 -4.18 -1.15 -16.05
C LEU A 38 -2.95 -0.98 -16.96
N ILE A 39 -2.54 -2.04 -17.67
CA ILE A 39 -1.43 -1.99 -18.62
C ILE A 39 -1.80 -1.09 -19.80
N ARG A 40 -3.00 -1.25 -20.38
CA ARG A 40 -3.49 -0.41 -21.47
C ARG A 40 -3.52 1.06 -21.07
N TYR A 41 -4.14 1.37 -19.94
CA TYR A 41 -4.23 2.73 -19.40
C TYR A 41 -2.85 3.37 -19.26
N ARG A 42 -1.92 2.68 -18.57
CA ARG A 42 -0.54 3.18 -18.42
C ARG A 42 0.16 3.47 -19.75
N ASN A 43 -0.06 2.65 -20.77
CA ASN A 43 0.57 2.81 -22.10
C ASN A 43 -0.01 4.00 -22.89
N LEU A 44 -1.23 4.45 -22.56
CA LEU A 44 -1.89 5.61 -23.16
C LEU A 44 -1.54 6.93 -22.48
N LEU A 45 -0.93 6.88 -21.28
CA LEU A 45 -0.53 8.10 -20.56
C LEU A 45 0.55 8.86 -21.34
N PRO A 46 0.47 10.20 -21.40
CA PRO A 46 1.45 11.04 -22.11
C PRO A 46 2.84 10.96 -21.46
N VAL A 47 2.89 10.71 -20.16
CA VAL A 47 4.13 10.51 -19.39
C VAL A 47 4.16 9.08 -18.85
N LYS A 48 5.32 8.44 -19.00
CA LYS A 48 5.52 7.06 -18.52
C LYS A 48 5.57 7.02 -16.99
N MET A 49 4.46 6.68 -16.38
CA MET A 49 4.34 6.52 -14.92
C MET A 49 4.55 5.07 -14.48
N SER A 50 4.88 4.88 -13.20
CA SER A 50 4.96 3.53 -12.62
C SER A 50 3.56 2.98 -12.33
N TYR A 51 3.41 1.64 -12.34
CA TYR A 51 2.17 1.02 -11.88
C TYR A 51 1.86 1.38 -10.43
N THR A 52 2.88 1.54 -9.59
CA THR A 52 2.72 1.97 -8.19
C THR A 52 2.10 3.37 -8.11
N THR A 53 2.49 4.30 -8.97
CA THR A 53 1.91 5.66 -9.04
C THR A 53 0.40 5.58 -9.30
N ILE A 54 -0.01 4.81 -10.32
CA ILE A 54 -1.43 4.64 -10.68
C ILE A 54 -2.18 3.98 -9.53
N LEU A 55 -1.58 2.95 -8.91
CA LEU A 55 -2.16 2.25 -7.79
C LEU A 55 -2.34 3.17 -6.57
N VAL A 56 -1.37 4.03 -6.26
CA VAL A 56 -1.46 5.02 -5.16
C VAL A 56 -2.66 5.95 -5.38
N LYS A 57 -2.84 6.49 -6.59
CA LYS A 57 -3.99 7.35 -6.90
C LYS A 57 -5.32 6.59 -6.77
N THR A 58 -5.44 5.43 -7.41
CA THR A 58 -6.67 4.62 -7.35
C THR A 58 -7.00 4.20 -5.91
N LEU A 59 -5.99 3.86 -5.13
CA LEU A 59 -6.12 3.49 -3.72
C LEU A 59 -6.58 4.67 -2.87
N ALA A 60 -5.99 5.87 -3.05
CA ALA A 60 -6.37 7.06 -2.32
C ALA A 60 -7.82 7.47 -2.61
N ASP A 61 -8.24 7.44 -3.87
CA ASP A 61 -9.62 7.73 -4.27
C ASP A 61 -10.61 6.70 -3.69
N THR A 62 -10.20 5.43 -3.62
CA THR A 62 -11.05 4.40 -3.02
C THR A 62 -11.15 4.57 -1.50
N LEU A 63 -10.05 4.90 -0.81
CA LEU A 63 -10.05 5.12 0.64
C LEU A 63 -10.96 6.27 1.07
N ALA A 64 -11.06 7.34 0.27
CA ALA A 64 -11.96 8.47 0.54
C ALA A 64 -13.44 8.05 0.62
N GLU A 65 -13.83 6.95 -0.02
CA GLU A 65 -15.20 6.41 0.02
C GLU A 65 -15.40 5.33 1.12
N TYR A 66 -14.30 4.90 1.78
CA TYR A 66 -14.31 3.88 2.82
C TYR A 66 -13.57 4.35 4.08
N PRO A 67 -14.12 5.35 4.83
CA PRO A 67 -13.41 6.00 5.95
C PRO A 67 -12.88 5.03 7.00
N ILE A 68 -13.62 3.96 7.29
CA ILE A 68 -13.20 2.95 8.28
C ILE A 68 -11.85 2.29 7.92
N LEU A 69 -11.48 2.21 6.62
CA LEU A 69 -10.19 1.70 6.18
C LEU A 69 -9.08 2.74 6.36
N ASN A 70 -9.43 4.03 6.33
CA ASN A 70 -8.52 5.17 6.58
C ASN A 70 -8.65 5.64 8.04
N SER A 71 -8.51 4.73 8.99
CA SER A 71 -8.73 5.00 10.40
C SER A 71 -7.57 4.52 11.27
N SER A 72 -7.60 4.91 12.53
CA SER A 72 -6.63 4.55 13.57
C SER A 72 -7.32 4.07 14.83
N TRP A 73 -6.66 3.13 15.53
CA TRP A 73 -7.05 2.68 16.86
C TRP A 73 -6.39 3.55 17.93
N ASP A 74 -7.20 4.24 18.74
CA ASP A 74 -6.72 5.08 19.84
C ASP A 74 -6.80 4.31 21.18
N ASP A 75 -5.75 3.55 21.46
CA ASP A 75 -5.42 2.86 22.72
C ASP A 75 -6.62 2.26 23.50
N GLY A 76 -7.62 1.73 22.77
CA GLY A 76 -8.74 0.96 23.31
C GLY A 76 -9.99 1.77 23.64
N SER A 77 -10.01 3.08 23.41
CA SER A 77 -11.17 3.91 23.75
C SER A 77 -12.03 4.30 22.56
N LYS A 78 -11.46 4.51 21.38
CA LYS A 78 -12.16 4.96 20.20
C LYS A 78 -11.42 4.62 18.88
N ILE A 79 -12.16 4.68 17.79
CA ILE A 79 -11.65 4.66 16.42
C ILE A 79 -11.63 6.11 15.93
N ILE A 80 -10.54 6.51 15.27
CA ILE A 80 -10.38 7.81 14.65
C ILE A 80 -10.44 7.59 13.14
N GLU A 81 -11.53 7.97 12.48
CA GLU A 81 -11.62 8.03 11.02
C GLU A 81 -10.99 9.34 10.54
N HIS A 82 -10.04 9.25 9.60
CA HIS A 82 -9.32 10.39 9.04
C HIS A 82 -10.03 10.90 7.79
N GLU A 83 -10.29 12.20 7.72
CA GLU A 83 -10.90 12.84 6.54
C GLU A 83 -9.93 12.86 5.35
N GLU A 84 -8.63 13.07 5.63
CA GLU A 84 -7.59 13.13 4.61
C GLU A 84 -6.89 11.76 4.47
N VAL A 85 -6.61 11.37 3.23
CA VAL A 85 -5.82 10.17 2.94
C VAL A 85 -4.35 10.55 2.85
N ASN A 86 -3.62 10.38 3.94
CA ASN A 86 -2.19 10.58 4.00
C ASN A 86 -1.48 9.23 3.71
N MET A 87 -1.08 9.04 2.45
CA MET A 87 -0.59 7.75 1.95
C MET A 87 0.88 7.54 2.27
N GLY A 88 1.17 6.63 3.21
CA GLY A 88 2.52 6.16 3.48
C GLY A 88 3.00 5.16 2.43
N ILE A 89 4.20 5.38 1.90
CA ILE A 89 4.82 4.50 0.91
C ILE A 89 6.01 3.79 1.54
N ALA A 90 5.92 2.48 1.72
CA ALA A 90 7.04 1.71 2.26
C ALA A 90 8.18 1.64 1.24
N VAL A 91 9.35 2.18 1.57
CA VAL A 91 10.53 2.18 0.72
C VAL A 91 11.75 1.63 1.45
N ASP A 92 12.53 0.80 0.75
CA ASP A 92 13.84 0.36 1.22
C ASP A 92 14.88 1.45 0.96
N THR A 93 15.69 1.75 1.96
CA THR A 93 16.75 2.75 1.89
C THR A 93 18.06 2.22 2.49
N LYS A 94 19.18 2.90 2.22
CA LYS A 94 20.47 2.58 2.87
C LYS A 94 20.41 2.63 4.41
N ARG A 95 19.43 3.34 4.96
CA ARG A 95 19.23 3.47 6.42
C ARG A 95 18.25 2.42 6.97
N GLY A 96 17.63 1.60 6.11
CA GLY A 96 16.58 0.64 6.42
C GLY A 96 15.23 1.06 5.84
N LEU A 97 14.16 0.37 6.23
CA LEU A 97 12.80 0.65 5.80
C LEU A 97 12.34 2.01 6.34
N LEU A 98 11.88 2.88 5.45
CA LEU A 98 11.23 4.15 5.78
C LEU A 98 9.86 4.21 5.11
N VAL A 99 8.98 5.06 5.66
CA VAL A 99 7.61 5.22 5.14
C VAL A 99 7.32 6.70 4.94
N PRO A 100 7.84 7.33 3.86
CA PRO A 100 7.47 8.69 3.50
C PRO A 100 5.98 8.78 3.15
N VAL A 101 5.40 9.97 3.38
CA VAL A 101 3.96 10.21 3.32
C VAL A 101 3.64 11.21 2.21
N ILE A 102 2.70 10.82 1.33
CA ILE A 102 2.04 11.73 0.39
C ILE A 102 0.76 12.21 1.06
N ARG A 103 0.72 13.50 1.43
CA ARG A 103 -0.43 14.09 2.13
C ARG A 103 -1.56 14.37 1.17
N GLU A 104 -2.81 14.23 1.66
CA GLU A 104 -4.04 14.50 0.92
C GLU A 104 -4.03 13.87 -0.48
N ALA A 105 -3.64 12.60 -0.54
CA ALA A 105 -3.41 11.89 -1.81
C ALA A 105 -4.69 11.78 -2.65
N GLU A 106 -5.87 11.76 -2.02
CA GLU A 106 -7.19 11.75 -2.67
C GLU A 106 -7.45 13.06 -3.44
N LYS A 107 -6.91 14.20 -2.98
CA LYS A 107 -7.09 15.51 -3.61
C LYS A 107 -6.11 15.76 -4.76
N LYS A 108 -5.06 14.97 -4.86
CA LYS A 108 -4.00 15.13 -5.86
C LYS A 108 -4.38 14.52 -7.20
N SER A 109 -3.97 15.16 -8.29
CA SER A 109 -4.01 14.58 -9.63
C SER A 109 -3.02 13.40 -9.75
N LEU A 110 -3.17 12.62 -10.81
CA LEU A 110 -2.23 11.53 -11.09
C LEU A 110 -0.80 12.05 -11.34
N GLU A 111 -0.68 13.23 -11.97
CA GLU A 111 0.58 13.92 -12.22
C GLU A 111 1.26 14.35 -10.93
N GLU A 112 0.52 14.96 -10.00
CA GLU A 112 1.03 15.37 -8.69
C GLU A 112 1.48 14.16 -7.84
N ILE A 113 0.73 13.04 -7.90
CA ILE A 113 1.16 11.77 -7.28
C ILE A 113 2.44 11.26 -7.96
N HIS A 114 2.56 11.38 -9.28
CA HIS A 114 3.78 10.98 -10.00
C HIS A 114 5.00 11.79 -9.58
N GLU A 115 4.87 13.09 -9.44
CA GLU A 115 5.92 13.99 -8.96
C GLU A 115 6.33 13.62 -7.52
N ALA A 116 5.36 13.43 -6.63
CA ALA A 116 5.61 13.01 -5.25
C ALA A 116 6.34 11.66 -5.19
N MET A 117 5.92 10.67 -5.98
CA MET A 117 6.56 9.35 -6.05
C MET A 117 7.97 9.42 -6.63
N THR A 118 8.24 10.33 -7.56
CA THR A 118 9.56 10.58 -8.11
C THR A 118 10.48 11.16 -7.04
N GLY A 119 10.02 12.17 -6.30
CA GLY A 119 10.76 12.75 -5.18
C GLY A 119 11.06 11.72 -4.07
N ILE A 120 10.09 10.85 -3.74
CA ILE A 120 10.29 9.75 -2.80
C ILE A 120 11.40 8.81 -3.29
N LYS A 121 11.36 8.42 -4.57
CA LYS A 121 12.36 7.53 -5.17
C LYS A 121 13.78 8.14 -5.12
N GLU A 122 13.92 9.42 -5.45
CA GLU A 122 15.20 10.12 -5.40
C GLU A 122 15.76 10.19 -3.97
N LYS A 123 14.92 10.56 -3.01
CA LYS A 123 15.30 10.64 -1.59
C LYS A 123 15.58 9.26 -0.98
N SER A 124 14.91 8.20 -1.43
CA SER A 124 15.10 6.84 -0.90
C SER A 124 16.53 6.35 -1.13
N TRP A 125 17.15 6.71 -2.25
CA TRP A 125 18.54 6.35 -2.56
C TRP A 125 19.54 6.83 -1.50
N ASN A 126 19.32 8.02 -0.95
CA ASN A 126 20.20 8.65 0.05
C ASN A 126 19.66 8.49 1.49
N GLY A 127 18.38 8.05 1.66
CA GLY A 127 17.70 8.02 2.96
C GLY A 127 17.52 9.41 3.57
N SER A 128 17.39 10.47 2.74
CA SER A 128 17.41 11.88 3.14
C SER A 128 16.01 12.45 3.44
N PHE A 129 15.17 11.65 4.09
CA PHE A 129 13.85 12.11 4.56
C PHE A 129 13.97 12.83 5.91
N ASN A 130 13.24 13.93 6.07
CA ASN A 130 13.05 14.58 7.36
C ASN A 130 11.91 13.92 8.16
N MET A 131 11.72 14.30 9.43
CA MET A 131 10.71 13.71 10.30
C MET A 131 9.27 14.04 9.88
N GLU A 132 9.06 15.21 9.30
CA GLU A 132 7.75 15.64 8.81
C GLU A 132 7.28 14.79 7.63
N GLU A 133 8.19 14.45 6.73
CA GLU A 133 7.93 13.57 5.58
C GLU A 133 7.64 12.11 5.98
N LEU A 134 8.03 11.70 7.19
CA LEU A 134 7.88 10.33 7.69
C LEU A 134 6.73 10.18 8.70
N SER A 135 5.97 11.25 8.95
CA SER A 135 4.93 11.28 9.99
C SER A 135 3.56 11.57 9.44
N GLY A 136 2.52 11.16 10.19
CA GLY A 136 1.12 11.49 9.89
C GLY A 136 0.50 10.67 8.74
N GLY A 137 1.10 9.56 8.34
CA GLY A 137 0.48 8.62 7.41
C GLY A 137 -0.73 7.92 8.03
N THR A 138 -1.86 7.90 7.32
CA THR A 138 -3.12 7.28 7.78
C THR A 138 -3.36 5.91 7.19
N PHE A 139 -2.76 5.62 6.04
CA PHE A 139 -2.77 4.31 5.37
C PHE A 139 -1.40 4.03 4.74
N ILE A 140 -1.00 2.77 4.63
CA ILE A 140 0.30 2.40 4.06
C ILE A 140 0.13 1.49 2.85
N LEU A 141 0.92 1.77 1.81
CA LEU A 141 1.14 0.88 0.67
C LEU A 141 2.54 0.28 0.74
N SER A 142 2.62 -1.04 0.70
CA SER A 142 3.88 -1.80 0.61
C SER A 142 3.91 -2.60 -0.69
N ASN A 143 4.88 -2.34 -1.56
CA ASN A 143 5.00 -3.02 -2.86
C ASN A 143 6.34 -3.77 -2.94
N LEU A 144 6.29 -5.10 -3.00
CA LEU A 144 7.43 -5.98 -3.20
C LEU A 144 7.43 -6.66 -4.58
N GLY A 145 6.56 -6.23 -5.49
CA GLY A 145 6.44 -6.81 -6.82
C GLY A 145 7.73 -6.76 -7.65
N MET A 146 8.54 -5.73 -7.44
CA MET A 146 9.86 -5.60 -8.09
C MET A 146 10.89 -6.62 -7.57
N LEU A 147 10.68 -7.21 -6.41
CA LEU A 147 11.55 -8.21 -5.79
C LEU A 147 11.09 -9.65 -6.06
N ASN A 148 10.25 -9.87 -7.08
CA ASN A 148 9.74 -11.18 -7.49
C ASN A 148 8.86 -11.90 -6.43
N ILE A 149 8.21 -11.13 -5.53
CA ILE A 149 7.28 -11.66 -4.53
C ILE A 149 5.87 -11.70 -5.11
N SER A 150 5.24 -12.87 -5.13
CA SER A 150 3.89 -13.03 -5.70
C SER A 150 2.78 -12.49 -4.80
N ALA A 151 2.91 -12.66 -3.49
CA ALA A 151 2.00 -12.14 -2.47
C ALA A 151 2.70 -12.19 -1.10
N PHE A 152 2.33 -11.33 -0.19
CA PHE A 152 2.80 -11.32 1.19
C PHE A 152 1.81 -10.59 2.08
N THR A 153 1.85 -10.92 3.37
CA THR A 153 1.14 -10.18 4.42
C THR A 153 2.10 -9.19 5.06
N ALA A 154 1.68 -7.94 5.21
CA ALA A 154 2.43 -6.95 5.98
C ALA A 154 1.85 -6.82 7.39
N ILE A 155 2.66 -6.43 8.36
CA ILE A 155 2.18 -6.06 9.69
C ILE A 155 1.55 -4.66 9.59
N VAL A 156 0.33 -4.52 10.06
CA VAL A 156 -0.33 -3.20 10.15
C VAL A 156 0.51 -2.28 11.03
N ASN A 157 0.79 -1.08 10.57
CA ASN A 157 1.64 -0.14 11.31
C ASN A 157 0.78 0.70 12.28
N ALA A 158 0.70 0.25 13.54
CA ALA A 158 -0.07 0.97 14.56
C ALA A 158 0.34 2.46 14.65
N PRO A 159 -0.61 3.40 14.82
CA PRO A 159 -2.03 3.18 15.15
C PRO A 159 -2.96 2.93 13.95
N ASN A 160 -2.47 2.92 12.70
CA ASN A 160 -3.30 2.73 11.51
C ASN A 160 -4.04 1.39 11.58
N ALA A 161 -5.25 1.36 11.02
CA ALA A 161 -6.11 0.17 11.04
C ALA A 161 -5.84 -0.78 9.86
N ALA A 162 -5.18 -0.34 8.79
CA ALA A 162 -4.93 -1.18 7.61
C ALA A 162 -3.65 -0.84 6.87
N ILE A 163 -3.21 -1.79 6.03
CA ILE A 163 -2.09 -1.69 5.10
C ILE A 163 -2.38 -2.54 3.86
N LEU A 164 -2.06 -2.02 2.68
CA LEU A 164 -2.15 -2.78 1.42
C LEU A 164 -0.75 -3.26 0.99
N SER A 165 -0.64 -4.56 0.73
CA SER A 165 0.55 -5.21 0.17
C SER A 165 0.30 -5.57 -1.29
N VAL A 166 1.30 -5.34 -2.14
CA VAL A 166 1.21 -5.55 -3.59
C VAL A 166 2.29 -6.53 -4.02
N GLY A 167 1.86 -7.62 -4.65
CA GLY A 167 2.74 -8.60 -5.24
C GLY A 167 3.16 -8.24 -6.67
N LYS A 168 4.02 -9.09 -7.26
CA LYS A 168 4.48 -8.91 -8.64
C LYS A 168 3.36 -9.10 -9.65
N MET A 169 3.45 -8.35 -10.74
CA MET A 169 2.67 -8.63 -11.94
C MET A 169 3.31 -9.82 -12.67
N LYS A 170 2.52 -10.83 -13.00
CA LYS A 170 2.98 -12.09 -13.63
C LYS A 170 1.99 -12.58 -14.68
N ASP A 171 2.48 -13.39 -15.61
CA ASP A 171 1.63 -14.09 -16.58
C ASP A 171 0.96 -15.28 -15.88
N GLU A 172 -0.36 -15.41 -16.05
CA GLU A 172 -1.16 -16.54 -15.55
C GLU A 172 -2.24 -16.94 -16.57
N PRO A 173 -2.64 -18.22 -16.57
CA PRO A 173 -3.80 -18.63 -17.36
C PRO A 173 -5.06 -18.02 -16.74
N LEU A 174 -5.84 -17.33 -17.58
CA LEU A 174 -7.12 -16.74 -17.23
C LEU A 174 -8.21 -17.35 -18.11
N VAL A 175 -9.41 -17.50 -17.55
CA VAL A 175 -10.59 -17.87 -18.36
C VAL A 175 -11.28 -16.59 -18.82
N GLN A 176 -11.38 -16.39 -20.15
CA GLN A 176 -12.14 -15.30 -20.76
C GLN A 176 -13.08 -15.91 -21.82
N ASP A 177 -14.36 -15.62 -21.73
CA ASP A 177 -15.40 -16.12 -22.65
C ASP A 177 -15.38 -17.66 -22.84
N GLY A 178 -15.02 -18.40 -21.79
CA GLY A 178 -14.91 -19.86 -21.80
C GLY A 178 -13.58 -20.42 -22.31
N GLU A 179 -12.68 -19.56 -22.81
CA GLU A 179 -11.37 -19.94 -23.33
C GLU A 179 -10.25 -19.65 -22.31
N ILE A 180 -9.20 -20.50 -22.30
CA ILE A 180 -8.00 -20.24 -21.51
C ILE A 180 -7.07 -19.32 -22.30
N VAL A 181 -6.80 -18.15 -21.74
CA VAL A 181 -5.89 -17.16 -22.32
C VAL A 181 -4.75 -16.84 -21.36
N VAL A 182 -3.61 -16.41 -21.88
CA VAL A 182 -2.54 -15.87 -21.05
C VAL A 182 -2.86 -14.41 -20.74
N GLY A 183 -2.96 -14.08 -19.45
CA GLY A 183 -3.16 -12.71 -18.97
C GLY A 183 -2.15 -12.32 -17.91
N LYS A 184 -2.06 -11.03 -17.61
CA LYS A 184 -1.24 -10.52 -16.52
C LYS A 184 -2.09 -10.25 -15.28
N THR A 185 -1.65 -10.79 -14.16
CA THR A 185 -2.30 -10.61 -12.86
C THR A 185 -1.33 -10.04 -11.84
N MET A 186 -1.85 -9.41 -10.80
CA MET A 186 -1.12 -9.14 -9.57
C MET A 186 -2.01 -9.44 -8.37
N THR A 187 -1.40 -9.87 -7.28
CA THR A 187 -2.12 -10.12 -6.03
C THR A 187 -2.03 -8.89 -5.12
N LEU A 188 -3.17 -8.45 -4.63
CA LEU A 188 -3.31 -7.50 -3.54
C LEU A 188 -3.60 -8.25 -2.25
N CYS A 189 -2.97 -7.84 -1.16
CA CYS A 189 -3.26 -8.34 0.18
C CYS A 189 -3.55 -7.16 1.09
N LEU A 190 -4.77 -7.09 1.60
CA LEU A 190 -5.22 -6.11 2.57
C LEU A 190 -5.11 -6.71 3.97
N ASN A 191 -4.21 -6.16 4.79
CA ASN A 191 -4.06 -6.55 6.19
C ASN A 191 -4.75 -5.52 7.08
N MET A 192 -5.51 -5.97 8.08
CA MET A 192 -6.37 -5.10 8.88
C MET A 192 -6.34 -5.49 10.35
N ASP A 193 -6.51 -4.49 11.21
CA ASP A 193 -6.76 -4.66 12.65
C ASP A 193 -8.23 -5.02 12.86
N HIS A 194 -8.50 -6.24 13.33
CA HIS A 194 -9.88 -6.74 13.49
C HIS A 194 -10.63 -6.08 14.65
N ARG A 195 -10.00 -5.26 15.45
CA ARG A 195 -10.66 -4.41 16.45
C ARG A 195 -11.40 -3.23 15.80
N VAL A 196 -10.97 -2.83 14.59
CA VAL A 196 -11.47 -1.67 13.85
C VAL A 196 -12.27 -2.09 12.63
N ILE A 197 -11.75 -3.02 11.84
CA ILE A 197 -12.30 -3.40 10.54
C ILE A 197 -12.73 -4.87 10.59
N ASP A 198 -14.00 -5.13 10.27
CA ASP A 198 -14.50 -6.47 10.11
C ASP A 198 -14.25 -7.03 8.70
N GLY A 199 -14.50 -8.35 8.54
CA GLY A 199 -14.27 -9.03 7.27
C GLY A 199 -15.11 -8.50 6.11
N ALA A 200 -16.35 -8.05 6.38
CA ALA A 200 -17.25 -7.54 5.35
C ALA A 200 -16.83 -6.15 4.86
N ALA A 201 -16.42 -5.26 5.78
CA ALA A 201 -15.93 -3.94 5.44
C ALA A 201 -14.65 -4.03 4.59
N GLY A 202 -13.67 -4.85 5.03
CA GLY A 202 -12.45 -5.10 4.27
C GLY A 202 -12.70 -5.71 2.90
N ALA A 203 -13.62 -6.67 2.80
CA ALA A 203 -13.96 -7.31 1.52
C ALA A 203 -14.63 -6.34 0.53
N LYS A 204 -15.56 -5.50 1.00
CA LYS A 204 -16.20 -4.47 0.15
C LYS A 204 -15.18 -3.49 -0.40
N PHE A 205 -14.30 -2.99 0.45
CA PHE A 205 -13.23 -2.09 0.02
C PHE A 205 -12.29 -2.76 -1.00
N LEU A 206 -11.78 -3.95 -0.71
CA LEU A 206 -10.85 -4.64 -1.59
C LEU A 206 -11.50 -4.97 -2.94
N THR A 207 -12.78 -5.35 -2.95
CA THR A 207 -13.58 -5.57 -4.18
C THR A 207 -13.69 -4.28 -5.00
N ALA A 208 -14.02 -3.15 -4.36
CA ALA A 208 -14.12 -1.86 -5.04
C ALA A 208 -12.77 -1.42 -5.64
N LEU A 209 -11.67 -1.60 -4.91
CA LEU A 209 -10.33 -1.29 -5.40
C LEU A 209 -9.95 -2.17 -6.61
N VAL A 210 -10.20 -3.48 -6.54
CA VAL A 210 -9.95 -4.40 -7.66
C VAL A 210 -10.75 -3.98 -8.89
N GLN A 211 -12.05 -3.74 -8.72
CA GLN A 211 -12.93 -3.32 -9.80
C GLN A 211 -12.44 -2.02 -10.47
N ARG A 212 -12.05 -1.02 -9.71
CA ARG A 212 -11.49 0.24 -10.25
C ARG A 212 -10.22 0.03 -11.06
N LEU A 213 -9.32 -0.85 -10.59
CA LEU A 213 -8.09 -1.18 -11.32
C LEU A 213 -8.37 -1.97 -12.61
N GLU A 214 -9.37 -2.85 -12.61
CA GLU A 214 -9.77 -3.63 -13.77
C GLU A 214 -10.59 -2.83 -14.79
N GLU A 215 -11.24 -1.75 -14.38
CA GLU A 215 -12.04 -0.87 -15.23
C GLU A 215 -11.33 0.42 -15.63
N ILE A 216 -10.12 0.68 -15.12
CA ILE A 216 -9.37 1.90 -15.37
C ILE A 216 -9.19 2.17 -16.87
N GLY A 217 -9.53 3.39 -17.32
CA GLY A 217 -9.38 3.82 -18.72
C GLY A 217 -10.35 3.14 -19.69
N ARG A 218 -11.46 2.62 -19.19
CA ARG A 218 -12.61 2.17 -20.03
C ARG A 218 -13.42 3.35 -20.52
#